data_7094d66d5791cd740081ece42cfa63f9
#
_entry.id   7094d66d5791cd740081ece42cfa63f9
#
_cell.length_a   1.000
_cell.length_b   1.000
_cell.length_c   1.000
_cell.angle_alpha   90.00
_cell.angle_beta   90.00
_cell.angle_gamma   90.00
#
_symmetry.space_group_name_H-M   'P 1'
#
loop_
_entity.id
_entity.type
_entity.pdbx_description
1 polymer ?
#
loop_
_entity_poly.entity_id
_entity_poly.type
_entity_poly.pdbx_seq_one_letter_code
_entity_poly.pdbx_strand_id
1 'polypeptide(L)'
;MDPMRNDRILMVEDEIMWIELVTHWLKQAGYVNIDSAVSGNVAIEKASVTPPDCILLDLVLPDQSGLEVCKKLRSLPALARVPVVLFTGHRNEKVLGLQSGADYFVGKSEKPHELLATIEAIFRRKQMEEGILSRGELTLKTLDRKVVWKGEPALTLTPKMYTLFHVLVERGPQPVSRADLYRLVEGVEESGDSRALDVMLNRLRKLLPPELSTRIVNVKNYGYVFIEKQ
;
A
#
# COMPACT_ATOMS: atom_id res chain seq x y z
N MET A 1 3.14 10.40 14.26
CA MET A 1 3.13 8.93 14.19
C MET A 1 2.71 8.56 12.78
N ASP A 2 3.56 7.90 12.02
CA ASP A 2 3.15 7.36 10.72
C ASP A 2 1.96 6.40 10.91
N PRO A 3 1.01 6.37 9.96
CA PRO A 3 -0.15 5.48 10.07
C PRO A 3 0.32 4.02 10.15
N MET A 4 -0.27 3.24 11.07
CA MET A 4 0.03 1.82 11.20
C MET A 4 -0.27 1.11 9.88
N ARG A 5 0.75 0.43 9.34
CA ARG A 5 0.68 -0.32 8.08
C ARG A 5 0.30 -1.77 8.39
N ASN A 6 -0.86 -2.19 7.90
CA ASN A 6 -1.41 -3.52 8.17
C ASN A 6 -0.93 -4.60 7.21
N ASP A 7 -0.05 -4.26 6.25
CA ASP A 7 0.53 -5.23 5.34
C ASP A 7 1.33 -6.27 6.12
N ARG A 8 1.14 -7.55 5.77
CA ARG A 8 1.81 -8.66 6.44
C ARG A 8 3.14 -8.98 5.76
N ILE A 9 4.23 -8.92 6.52
CA ILE A 9 5.56 -9.25 6.07
C ILE A 9 6.00 -10.56 6.73
N LEU A 10 6.42 -11.55 5.92
CA LEU A 10 7.07 -12.76 6.40
C LEU A 10 8.57 -12.65 6.14
N MET A 11 9.36 -12.67 7.21
CA MET A 11 10.82 -12.72 7.15
C MET A 11 11.30 -14.17 7.30
N VAL A 12 12.10 -14.64 6.32
CA VAL A 12 12.67 -15.97 6.30
C VAL A 12 14.18 -15.86 6.50
N GLU A 13 14.65 -16.19 7.68
CA GLU A 13 16.00 -15.93 8.16
C GLU A 13 16.27 -16.84 9.36
N ASP A 14 17.43 -17.46 9.44
CA ASP A 14 17.80 -18.32 10.57
C ASP A 14 18.65 -17.62 11.64
N GLU A 15 19.31 -16.52 11.29
CA GLU A 15 20.08 -15.71 12.22
C GLU A 15 19.17 -14.76 13.03
N ILE A 16 19.01 -15.03 14.34
CA ILE A 16 18.16 -14.24 15.24
C ILE A 16 18.52 -12.76 15.23
N MET A 17 19.80 -12.43 15.13
CA MET A 17 20.27 -11.04 15.08
C MET A 17 19.62 -10.27 13.88
N TRP A 18 19.57 -10.89 12.70
CA TRP A 18 18.94 -10.25 11.54
C TRP A 18 17.43 -10.15 11.69
N ILE A 19 16.78 -11.16 12.28
CA ILE A 19 15.34 -11.13 12.56
C ILE A 19 14.99 -9.95 13.46
N GLU A 20 15.72 -9.77 14.56
CA GLU A 20 15.50 -8.68 15.52
C GLU A 20 15.77 -7.31 14.88
N LEU A 21 16.87 -7.18 14.17
CA LEU A 21 17.31 -5.93 13.56
C LEU A 21 16.31 -5.44 12.48
N VAL A 22 15.95 -6.33 11.55
CA VAL A 22 15.01 -6.00 10.48
C VAL A 22 13.61 -5.75 11.04
N THR A 23 13.17 -6.55 12.01
CA THR A 23 11.90 -6.34 12.71
C THR A 23 11.86 -4.95 13.38
N HIS A 24 12.97 -4.54 13.99
CA HIS A 24 13.08 -3.21 14.58
C HIS A 24 12.93 -2.10 13.52
N TRP A 25 13.63 -2.19 12.38
CA TRP A 25 13.52 -1.22 11.30
C TRP A 25 12.09 -1.13 10.73
N LEU A 26 11.47 -2.28 10.50
CA LEU A 26 10.10 -2.35 9.99
C LEU A 26 9.09 -1.73 10.97
N LYS A 27 9.23 -2.01 12.26
CA LYS A 27 8.37 -1.40 13.29
C LYS A 27 8.54 0.12 13.38
N GLN A 28 9.76 0.62 13.27
CA GLN A 28 10.01 2.07 13.19
C GLN A 28 9.36 2.71 11.96
N ALA A 29 9.28 1.99 10.84
CA ALA A 29 8.58 2.42 9.62
C ALA A 29 7.06 2.21 9.67
N GLY A 30 6.49 1.81 10.81
CA GLY A 30 5.04 1.69 11.04
C GLY A 30 4.44 0.32 10.68
N TYR A 31 5.23 -0.67 10.26
CA TYR A 31 4.71 -2.02 10.00
C TYR A 31 4.46 -2.76 11.31
N VAL A 32 3.26 -3.32 11.48
CA VAL A 32 2.85 -4.00 12.73
C VAL A 32 2.71 -5.51 12.59
N ASN A 33 2.45 -6.00 11.38
CA ASN A 33 2.22 -7.42 11.11
C ASN A 33 3.48 -8.06 10.51
N ILE A 34 4.45 -8.36 11.36
CA ILE A 34 5.72 -8.97 10.98
C ILE A 34 5.79 -10.37 11.60
N ASP A 35 5.93 -11.38 10.77
CA ASP A 35 6.15 -12.77 11.17
C ASP A 35 7.53 -13.23 10.70
N SER A 36 8.10 -14.25 11.34
CA SER A 36 9.40 -14.81 10.97
C SER A 36 9.35 -16.32 10.85
N ALA A 37 10.23 -16.87 9.99
CA ALA A 37 10.45 -18.29 9.82
C ALA A 37 11.97 -18.55 9.79
N VAL A 38 12.42 -19.49 10.58
CA VAL A 38 13.86 -19.81 10.72
C VAL A 38 14.35 -20.87 9.72
N SER A 39 13.48 -21.33 8.82
CA SER A 39 13.81 -22.29 7.78
C SER A 39 12.84 -22.18 6.60
N GLY A 40 13.25 -22.71 5.44
CA GLY A 40 12.45 -22.70 4.24
C GLY A 40 11.14 -23.49 4.37
N ASN A 41 11.15 -24.64 5.05
CA ASN A 41 9.94 -25.44 5.25
C ASN A 41 8.91 -24.72 6.13
N VAL A 42 9.36 -24.12 7.24
CA VAL A 42 8.50 -23.31 8.12
C VAL A 42 7.94 -22.10 7.37
N ALA A 43 8.74 -21.47 6.50
CA ALA A 43 8.29 -20.34 5.69
C ALA A 43 7.17 -20.72 4.73
N ILE A 44 7.31 -21.85 4.01
CA ILE A 44 6.30 -22.34 3.07
C ILE A 44 5.01 -22.70 3.80
N GLU A 45 5.12 -23.39 4.95
CA GLU A 45 3.96 -23.74 5.78
C GLU A 45 3.20 -22.49 6.24
N LYS A 46 3.89 -21.54 6.88
CA LYS A 46 3.29 -20.29 7.36
C LYS A 46 2.64 -19.49 6.24
N ALA A 47 3.34 -19.33 5.11
CA ALA A 47 2.83 -18.60 3.97
C ALA A 47 1.60 -19.28 3.34
N SER A 48 1.54 -20.61 3.35
CA SER A 48 0.39 -21.37 2.82
C SER A 48 -0.86 -21.25 3.69
N VAL A 49 -0.69 -21.20 5.02
CA VAL A 49 -1.80 -21.04 5.96
C VAL A 49 -2.33 -19.61 5.95
N THR A 50 -1.44 -18.64 5.93
CA THR A 50 -1.81 -17.23 5.91
C THR A 50 -0.87 -16.48 4.95
N PRO A 51 -1.29 -16.27 3.69
CA PRO A 51 -0.46 -15.63 2.69
C PRO A 51 0.00 -14.24 3.15
N PRO A 52 1.31 -13.95 3.11
CA PRO A 52 1.83 -12.62 3.40
C PRO A 52 1.67 -11.69 2.20
N ASP A 53 1.80 -10.39 2.43
CA ASP A 53 1.79 -9.38 1.38
C ASP A 53 3.19 -9.13 0.79
N CYS A 54 4.24 -9.56 1.51
CA CYS A 54 5.64 -9.53 1.08
C CYS A 54 6.44 -10.57 1.85
N ILE A 55 7.42 -11.20 1.18
CA ILE A 55 8.36 -12.14 1.78
C ILE A 55 9.77 -11.56 1.68
N LEU A 56 10.46 -11.41 2.81
CA LEU A 56 11.90 -11.18 2.87
C LEU A 56 12.58 -12.53 3.02
N LEU A 57 13.46 -12.90 2.11
CA LEU A 57 14.00 -14.26 2.04
C LEU A 57 15.53 -14.25 1.99
N ASP A 58 16.17 -14.88 2.96
CA ASP A 58 17.60 -15.17 2.84
C ASP A 58 17.85 -16.33 1.86
N LEU A 59 18.99 -16.28 1.22
CA LEU A 59 19.48 -17.34 0.33
C LEU A 59 20.02 -18.56 1.07
N VAL A 60 20.63 -18.33 2.23
CA VAL A 60 21.25 -19.39 3.04
C VAL A 60 20.32 -19.71 4.20
N LEU A 61 19.71 -20.89 4.16
CA LEU A 61 18.83 -21.40 5.20
C LEU A 61 19.30 -22.80 5.61
N PRO A 62 18.98 -23.25 6.84
CA PRO A 62 19.53 -24.50 7.39
C PRO A 62 19.03 -25.77 6.70
N ASP A 63 17.87 -25.72 6.03
CA ASP A 63 17.21 -26.89 5.47
C ASP A 63 17.23 -26.93 3.93
N GLN A 64 17.29 -25.80 3.25
CA GLN A 64 17.32 -25.69 1.79
C GLN A 64 17.77 -24.29 1.35
N SER A 65 18.16 -24.15 0.08
CA SER A 65 18.50 -22.84 -0.47
C SER A 65 17.25 -21.95 -0.57
N GLY A 66 17.39 -20.63 -0.28
CA GLY A 66 16.34 -19.65 -0.53
C GLY A 66 15.88 -19.61 -1.99
N LEU A 67 16.73 -19.96 -2.95
CA LEU A 67 16.33 -20.10 -4.37
C LEU A 67 15.31 -21.24 -4.57
N GLU A 68 15.48 -22.35 -3.85
CA GLU A 68 14.51 -23.47 -3.89
C GLU A 68 13.21 -23.10 -3.20
N VAL A 69 13.29 -22.40 -2.06
CA VAL A 69 12.12 -21.84 -1.37
C VAL A 69 11.35 -20.93 -2.32
N CYS A 70 12.03 -20.00 -3.01
CA CYS A 70 11.41 -19.09 -3.96
C CYS A 70 10.68 -19.86 -5.07
N LYS A 71 11.31 -20.85 -5.69
CA LYS A 71 10.68 -21.69 -6.72
C LYS A 71 9.43 -22.42 -6.21
N LYS A 72 9.50 -22.96 -4.98
CA LYS A 72 8.35 -23.62 -4.33
C LYS A 72 7.21 -22.64 -4.10
N LEU A 73 7.50 -21.43 -3.57
CA LEU A 73 6.49 -20.39 -3.38
C LEU A 73 5.81 -20.03 -4.70
N ARG A 74 6.57 -19.90 -5.79
CA ARG A 74 6.02 -19.59 -7.13
C ARG A 74 5.16 -20.72 -7.70
N SER A 75 5.39 -21.97 -7.31
CA SER A 75 4.57 -23.11 -7.75
C SER A 75 3.21 -23.19 -7.03
N LEU A 76 3.03 -22.47 -5.91
CA LEU A 76 1.77 -22.45 -5.16
C LEU A 76 0.88 -21.32 -5.67
N PRO A 77 -0.34 -21.59 -6.21
CA PRO A 77 -1.19 -20.58 -6.84
C PRO A 77 -1.48 -19.38 -5.93
N ALA A 78 -1.70 -19.61 -4.63
CA ALA A 78 -1.99 -18.55 -3.64
C ALA A 78 -0.77 -17.63 -3.37
N LEU A 79 0.46 -18.12 -3.63
CA LEU A 79 1.70 -17.41 -3.34
C LEU A 79 2.45 -16.97 -4.61
N ALA A 80 1.99 -17.40 -5.78
CA ALA A 80 2.68 -17.17 -7.06
C ALA A 80 2.91 -15.68 -7.38
N ARG A 81 2.06 -14.79 -6.84
CA ARG A 81 2.14 -13.33 -7.05
C ARG A 81 2.62 -12.55 -5.82
N VAL A 82 2.87 -13.22 -4.69
CA VAL A 82 3.38 -12.54 -3.50
C VAL A 82 4.79 -12.03 -3.77
N PRO A 83 5.08 -10.74 -3.60
CA PRO A 83 6.41 -10.19 -3.80
C PRO A 83 7.45 -10.87 -2.90
N VAL A 84 8.56 -11.29 -3.51
CA VAL A 84 9.71 -11.89 -2.81
C VAL A 84 10.92 -10.98 -2.97
N VAL A 85 11.44 -10.50 -1.85
CA VAL A 85 12.68 -9.72 -1.75
C VAL A 85 13.76 -10.65 -1.21
N LEU A 86 14.78 -10.92 -2.01
CA LEU A 86 15.98 -11.59 -1.50
C LEU A 86 16.77 -10.61 -0.63
N PHE A 87 16.95 -10.96 0.63
CA PHE A 87 17.70 -10.17 1.60
C PHE A 87 18.89 -11.00 2.12
N THR A 88 20.06 -10.83 1.48
CA THR A 88 21.21 -11.73 1.71
C THR A 88 22.54 -10.99 1.67
N GLY A 89 23.54 -11.56 2.33
CA GLY A 89 24.94 -11.14 2.24
C GLY A 89 25.63 -11.56 0.93
N HIS A 90 25.06 -12.49 0.18
CA HIS A 90 25.67 -13.10 -1.02
C HIS A 90 25.34 -12.33 -2.31
N ARG A 91 26.04 -11.23 -2.57
CA ARG A 91 25.80 -10.35 -3.73
C ARG A 91 25.97 -11.01 -5.09
N ASN A 92 26.83 -12.01 -5.19
CA ASN A 92 27.14 -12.69 -6.45
C ASN A 92 25.97 -13.54 -6.98
N GLU A 93 24.97 -13.83 -6.15
CA GLU A 93 23.81 -14.65 -6.50
C GLU A 93 22.59 -13.84 -6.95
N LYS A 94 22.72 -12.53 -7.13
CA LYS A 94 21.64 -11.64 -7.56
C LYS A 94 20.97 -12.12 -8.87
N VAL A 95 21.76 -12.50 -9.86
CA VAL A 95 21.24 -12.97 -11.16
C VAL A 95 20.49 -14.28 -11.00
N LEU A 96 21.04 -15.22 -10.23
CA LEU A 96 20.39 -16.51 -9.96
C LEU A 96 19.11 -16.34 -9.15
N GLY A 97 19.12 -15.40 -8.20
CA GLY A 97 17.95 -15.06 -7.40
C GLY A 97 16.78 -14.56 -8.24
N LEU A 98 17.03 -13.63 -9.15
CA LEU A 98 15.99 -13.12 -10.06
C LEU A 98 15.51 -14.21 -11.04
N GLN A 99 16.39 -15.08 -11.51
CA GLN A 99 16.00 -16.23 -12.35
C GLN A 99 15.17 -17.29 -11.60
N SER A 100 15.28 -17.36 -10.27
CA SER A 100 14.46 -18.27 -9.45
C SER A 100 13.04 -17.74 -9.17
N GLY A 101 12.73 -16.50 -9.63
CA GLY A 101 11.41 -15.90 -9.50
C GLY A 101 11.29 -14.87 -8.36
N ALA A 102 12.41 -14.42 -7.78
CA ALA A 102 12.41 -13.27 -6.87
C ALA A 102 12.18 -11.97 -7.65
N ASP A 103 11.48 -11.02 -7.03
CA ASP A 103 11.14 -9.74 -7.66
C ASP A 103 12.20 -8.67 -7.38
N TYR A 104 12.81 -8.73 -6.20
CA TYR A 104 13.78 -7.73 -5.72
C TYR A 104 14.96 -8.39 -5.03
N PHE A 105 16.05 -7.63 -4.96
CA PHE A 105 17.26 -8.03 -4.26
C PHE A 105 17.78 -6.85 -3.43
N VAL A 106 18.04 -7.08 -2.15
CA VAL A 106 18.66 -6.13 -1.22
C VAL A 106 19.78 -6.83 -0.47
N GLY A 107 20.97 -6.28 -0.49
CA GLY A 107 22.13 -6.86 0.22
C GLY A 107 22.07 -6.56 1.73
N LYS A 108 22.38 -7.55 2.59
CA LYS A 108 22.48 -7.34 4.04
C LYS A 108 23.52 -6.28 4.45
N SER A 109 24.48 -5.98 3.56
CA SER A 109 25.47 -4.90 3.75
C SER A 109 24.97 -3.52 3.33
N GLU A 110 23.78 -3.42 2.75
CA GLU A 110 23.17 -2.16 2.37
C GLU A 110 22.56 -1.46 3.57
N LYS A 111 22.31 -0.15 3.42
CA LYS A 111 21.77 0.62 4.54
C LYS A 111 20.28 0.29 4.76
N PRO A 112 19.78 0.37 6.01
CA PRO A 112 18.39 0.05 6.34
C PRO A 112 17.34 0.72 5.46
N HIS A 113 17.61 1.96 5.03
CA HIS A 113 16.68 2.74 4.20
C HIS A 113 16.50 2.13 2.80
N GLU A 114 17.44 1.34 2.27
CA GLU A 114 17.30 0.69 0.96
C GLU A 114 16.29 -0.47 1.03
N LEU A 115 16.34 -1.25 2.10
CA LEU A 115 15.34 -2.29 2.36
C LEU A 115 13.94 -1.68 2.55
N LEU A 116 13.85 -0.64 3.38
CA LEU A 116 12.58 0.05 3.65
C LEU A 116 12.01 0.69 2.38
N ALA A 117 12.82 1.36 1.58
CA ALA A 117 12.41 1.95 0.31
C ALA A 117 11.91 0.90 -0.69
N THR A 118 12.55 -0.28 -0.73
CA THR A 118 12.11 -1.41 -1.57
C THR A 118 10.74 -1.92 -1.13
N ILE A 119 10.55 -2.14 0.17
CA ILE A 119 9.27 -2.61 0.73
C ILE A 119 8.16 -1.57 0.51
N GLU A 120 8.44 -0.29 0.71
CA GLU A 120 7.50 0.79 0.42
C GLU A 120 7.10 0.86 -1.05
N ALA A 121 8.05 0.67 -1.95
CA ALA A 121 7.77 0.64 -3.39
C ALA A 121 6.87 -0.55 -3.77
N ILE A 122 7.08 -1.72 -3.16
CA ILE A 122 6.25 -2.92 -3.35
C ILE A 122 4.80 -2.63 -2.93
N PHE A 123 4.59 -2.13 -1.72
CA PHE A 123 3.23 -1.88 -1.21
C PHE A 123 2.53 -0.73 -1.93
N ARG A 124 3.26 0.31 -2.30
CA ARG A 124 2.71 1.38 -3.16
C ARG A 124 2.23 0.84 -4.50
N ARG A 125 3.01 -0.03 -5.16
CA ARG A 125 2.61 -0.66 -6.42
C ARG A 125 1.36 -1.53 -6.25
N LYS A 126 1.32 -2.35 -5.19
CA LYS A 126 0.15 -3.15 -4.84
C LYS A 126 -1.11 -2.28 -4.67
N GLN A 127 -1.00 -1.18 -3.94
CA GLN A 127 -2.10 -0.24 -3.75
C GLN A 127 -2.59 0.36 -5.08
N MET A 128 -1.66 0.68 -6.00
CA MET A 128 -2.03 1.16 -7.34
C MET A 128 -2.75 0.09 -8.16
N GLU A 129 -2.29 -1.16 -8.13
CA GLU A 129 -2.90 -2.29 -8.84
C GLU A 129 -4.29 -2.64 -8.28
N GLU A 130 -4.46 -2.55 -6.97
CA GLU A 130 -5.75 -2.76 -6.29
C GLU A 130 -6.68 -1.54 -6.36
N GLY A 131 -6.22 -0.44 -6.94
CA GLY A 131 -6.97 0.81 -6.95
C GLY A 131 -7.22 1.37 -5.56
N ILE A 132 -6.25 1.22 -4.65
CA ILE A 132 -6.31 1.72 -3.28
C ILE A 132 -5.52 3.03 -3.20
N LEU A 133 -6.18 4.10 -2.73
CA LEU A 133 -5.57 5.38 -2.40
C LEU A 133 -5.65 5.59 -0.89
N SER A 134 -4.49 5.65 -0.22
CA SER A 134 -4.42 5.88 1.22
C SER A 134 -3.79 7.23 1.54
N ARG A 135 -4.37 7.94 2.52
CA ARG A 135 -3.90 9.23 3.05
C ARG A 135 -4.12 9.28 4.56
N GLY A 136 -3.08 9.03 5.33
CA GLY A 136 -3.20 8.87 6.78
C GLY A 136 -4.20 7.76 7.14
N GLU A 137 -5.21 8.08 7.94
CA GLU A 137 -6.27 7.16 8.36
C GLU A 137 -7.39 6.96 7.32
N LEU A 138 -7.30 7.65 6.15
CA LEU A 138 -8.26 7.53 5.05
C LEU A 138 -7.77 6.52 4.02
N THR A 139 -8.65 5.60 3.64
CA THR A 139 -8.43 4.67 2.53
C THR A 139 -9.60 4.70 1.56
N LEU A 140 -9.32 4.94 0.29
CA LEU A 140 -10.27 4.86 -0.82
C LEU A 140 -10.01 3.59 -1.62
N LYS A 141 -11.04 2.76 -1.81
CA LYS A 141 -10.98 1.53 -2.62
C LYS A 141 -11.75 1.74 -3.92
N THR A 142 -11.03 1.87 -5.04
CA THR A 142 -11.62 2.28 -6.33
C THR A 142 -12.56 1.22 -6.89
N LEU A 143 -12.21 -0.06 -6.82
CA LEU A 143 -13.03 -1.15 -7.34
C LEU A 143 -14.43 -1.18 -6.71
N ASP A 144 -14.50 -1.00 -5.40
CA ASP A 144 -15.75 -1.06 -4.63
C ASP A 144 -16.38 0.31 -4.38
N ARG A 145 -15.73 1.39 -4.75
CA ARG A 145 -16.10 2.79 -4.42
C ARG A 145 -16.33 3.01 -2.93
N LYS A 146 -15.50 2.36 -2.11
CA LYS A 146 -15.56 2.42 -0.65
C LYS A 146 -14.62 3.45 -0.08
N VAL A 147 -15.08 4.12 0.97
CA VAL A 147 -14.31 5.04 1.82
C VAL A 147 -14.20 4.41 3.19
N VAL A 148 -12.98 4.16 3.65
CA VAL A 148 -12.69 3.68 5.01
C VAL A 148 -12.00 4.80 5.77
N TRP A 149 -12.48 5.13 6.95
CA TRP A 149 -11.93 6.15 7.82
C TRP A 149 -11.66 5.60 9.21
N LYS A 150 -10.41 5.68 9.68
CA LYS A 150 -9.98 5.18 11.00
C LYS A 150 -10.31 3.70 11.26
N GLY A 151 -10.35 2.88 10.20
CA GLY A 151 -10.71 1.47 10.30
C GLY A 151 -12.21 1.19 10.51
N GLU A 152 -13.06 2.23 10.56
CA GLU A 152 -14.51 2.09 10.69
C GLU A 152 -15.14 1.40 9.47
N PRO A 153 -16.36 0.84 9.60
CA PRO A 153 -17.06 0.20 8.50
C PRO A 153 -17.09 1.07 7.23
N ALA A 154 -16.81 0.46 6.10
CA ALA A 154 -16.64 1.17 4.85
C ALA A 154 -17.96 1.83 4.37
N LEU A 155 -17.89 3.12 4.03
CA LEU A 155 -18.95 3.84 3.35
C LEU A 155 -18.86 3.62 1.85
N THR A 156 -19.94 3.18 1.21
CA THR A 156 -20.01 3.06 -0.25
C THR A 156 -20.61 4.34 -0.85
N LEU A 157 -19.89 4.97 -1.78
CA LEU A 157 -20.34 6.16 -2.48
C LEU A 157 -20.92 5.83 -3.86
N THR A 158 -21.79 6.70 -4.38
CA THR A 158 -22.20 6.64 -5.80
C THR A 158 -20.99 6.90 -6.71
N PRO A 159 -20.97 6.42 -7.97
CA PRO A 159 -19.84 6.61 -8.87
C PRO A 159 -19.35 8.07 -8.94
N LYS A 160 -20.26 9.03 -9.17
CA LYS A 160 -19.90 10.45 -9.27
C LYS A 160 -19.35 11.04 -7.97
N MET A 161 -19.94 10.67 -6.82
CA MET A 161 -19.44 11.12 -5.50
C MET A 161 -18.08 10.51 -5.19
N TYR A 162 -17.86 9.24 -5.54
CA TYR A 162 -16.57 8.59 -5.37
C TYR A 162 -15.51 9.28 -6.23
N THR A 163 -15.76 9.49 -7.52
CA THR A 163 -14.83 10.18 -8.43
C THR A 163 -14.47 11.58 -7.90
N LEU A 164 -15.48 12.35 -7.47
CA LEU A 164 -15.28 13.68 -6.89
C LEU A 164 -14.36 13.64 -5.67
N PHE A 165 -14.62 12.71 -4.75
CA PHE A 165 -13.85 12.59 -3.52
C PHE A 165 -12.43 12.05 -3.79
N HIS A 166 -12.32 11.03 -4.66
CA HIS A 166 -11.04 10.45 -5.06
C HIS A 166 -10.11 11.51 -5.65
N VAL A 167 -10.58 12.31 -6.61
CA VAL A 167 -9.77 13.38 -7.23
C VAL A 167 -9.31 14.41 -6.22
N LEU A 168 -10.17 14.80 -5.27
CA LEU A 168 -9.80 15.74 -4.22
C LEU A 168 -8.72 15.18 -3.29
N VAL A 169 -8.85 13.92 -2.90
CA VAL A 169 -7.88 13.24 -2.03
C VAL A 169 -6.56 12.99 -2.77
N GLU A 170 -6.61 12.54 -4.03
CA GLU A 170 -5.43 12.25 -4.85
C GLU A 170 -4.58 13.50 -5.08
N ARG A 171 -5.22 14.63 -5.42
CA ARG A 171 -4.53 15.89 -5.72
C ARG A 171 -4.19 16.72 -4.49
N GLY A 172 -4.80 16.42 -3.35
CA GLY A 172 -4.49 17.12 -2.11
C GLY A 172 -2.99 17.09 -1.77
N PRO A 173 -2.40 18.16 -1.23
CA PRO A 173 -3.01 19.43 -0.82
C PRO A 173 -3.18 20.49 -1.94
N GLN A 174 -3.00 20.12 -3.20
CA GLN A 174 -3.19 21.03 -4.33
C GLN A 174 -4.68 21.28 -4.56
N PRO A 175 -5.11 22.54 -4.71
CA PRO A 175 -6.50 22.84 -5.01
C PRO A 175 -6.87 22.44 -6.46
N VAL A 176 -8.08 21.94 -6.63
CA VAL A 176 -8.63 21.57 -7.94
C VAL A 176 -9.68 22.59 -8.34
N SER A 177 -9.59 23.08 -9.59
CA SER A 177 -10.55 24.07 -10.09
C SER A 177 -11.96 23.49 -10.21
N ARG A 178 -12.98 24.33 -10.15
CA ARG A 178 -14.39 23.91 -10.33
C ARG A 178 -14.62 23.28 -11.71
N ALA A 179 -14.04 23.87 -12.75
CA ALA A 179 -14.12 23.37 -14.11
C ALA A 179 -13.50 21.97 -14.25
N ASP A 180 -12.30 21.76 -13.67
CA ASP A 180 -11.65 20.44 -13.69
C ASP A 180 -12.43 19.40 -12.91
N LEU A 181 -12.95 19.74 -11.72
CA LEU A 181 -13.79 18.83 -10.95
C LEU A 181 -15.06 18.45 -11.72
N TYR A 182 -15.70 19.41 -12.33
CA TYR A 182 -16.92 19.17 -13.12
C TYR A 182 -16.61 18.24 -14.31
N ARG A 183 -15.57 18.56 -15.09
CA ARG A 183 -15.14 17.75 -16.24
C ARG A 183 -14.79 16.32 -15.84
N LEU A 184 -14.06 16.13 -14.73
CA LEU A 184 -13.64 14.80 -14.27
C LEU A 184 -14.81 13.96 -13.74
N VAL A 185 -15.85 14.60 -13.19
CA VAL A 185 -17.02 13.92 -12.61
C VAL A 185 -18.11 13.67 -13.65
N GLU A 186 -18.38 14.64 -14.52
CA GLU A 186 -19.45 14.55 -15.51
C GLU A 186 -18.99 14.05 -16.89
N GLY A 187 -17.67 14.08 -17.17
CA GLY A 187 -17.12 13.65 -18.46
C GLY A 187 -17.32 14.64 -19.61
N VAL A 188 -17.85 15.84 -19.32
CA VAL A 188 -18.12 16.89 -20.29
C VAL A 188 -17.57 18.24 -19.80
N GLU A 189 -17.32 19.17 -20.72
CA GLU A 189 -16.94 20.53 -20.34
C GLU A 189 -18.11 21.26 -19.65
N GLU A 190 -17.76 22.18 -18.74
CA GLU A 190 -18.74 22.88 -17.91
C GLU A 190 -19.70 23.71 -18.81
N SER A 191 -20.98 23.38 -18.79
CA SER A 191 -22.02 24.10 -19.48
C SER A 191 -22.64 25.23 -18.63
N GLY A 192 -21.86 25.88 -17.78
CA GLY A 192 -22.24 27.10 -17.06
C GLY A 192 -23.02 26.92 -15.75
N ASP A 193 -23.48 25.75 -15.36
CA ASP A 193 -24.18 25.55 -14.08
C ASP A 193 -23.30 24.94 -13.00
N SER A 194 -22.52 25.79 -12.32
CA SER A 194 -21.65 25.42 -11.19
C SER A 194 -22.42 24.93 -9.96
N ARG A 195 -23.76 25.03 -9.92
CA ARG A 195 -24.59 24.60 -8.78
C ARG A 195 -24.63 23.11 -8.60
N ALA A 196 -24.52 22.33 -9.69
CA ALA A 196 -24.54 20.86 -9.63
C ALA A 196 -23.37 20.31 -8.79
N LEU A 197 -22.17 20.89 -8.95
CA LEU A 197 -20.99 20.52 -8.17
C LEU A 197 -21.17 20.84 -6.69
N ASP A 198 -21.73 22.02 -6.35
CA ASP A 198 -21.97 22.41 -4.96
C ASP A 198 -22.99 21.50 -4.27
N VAL A 199 -24.05 21.13 -5.00
CA VAL A 199 -25.06 20.18 -4.50
C VAL A 199 -24.41 18.82 -4.23
N MET A 200 -23.56 18.36 -5.14
CA MET A 200 -22.86 17.07 -4.99
C MET A 200 -21.90 17.10 -3.81
N LEU A 201 -21.10 18.16 -3.65
CA LEU A 201 -20.18 18.34 -2.52
C LEU A 201 -20.92 18.43 -1.19
N ASN A 202 -22.06 19.13 -1.14
CA ASN A 202 -22.88 19.20 0.06
C ASN A 202 -23.47 17.83 0.43
N ARG A 203 -23.89 17.03 -0.54
CA ARG A 203 -24.35 15.65 -0.32
C ARG A 203 -23.20 14.76 0.16
N LEU A 204 -22.04 14.86 -0.49
CA LEU A 204 -20.83 14.13 -0.09
C LEU A 204 -20.45 14.43 1.37
N ARG A 205 -20.38 15.72 1.74
CA ARG A 205 -20.06 16.13 3.12
C ARG A 205 -21.02 15.57 4.16
N LYS A 206 -22.31 15.44 3.84
CA LYS A 206 -23.32 14.86 4.73
C LYS A 206 -23.15 13.35 4.94
N LEU A 207 -22.56 12.66 3.97
CA LEU A 207 -22.32 11.21 4.03
C LEU A 207 -21.00 10.88 4.75
N LEU A 208 -20.00 11.75 4.63
CA LEU A 208 -18.70 11.55 5.25
C LEU A 208 -18.73 11.79 6.77
N PRO A 209 -17.89 11.11 7.55
CA PRO A 209 -17.67 11.44 8.95
C PRO A 209 -17.34 12.92 9.12
N PRO A 210 -17.81 13.60 10.19
CA PRO A 210 -17.62 15.04 10.39
C PRO A 210 -16.15 15.48 10.29
N GLU A 211 -15.24 14.73 10.89
CA GLU A 211 -13.80 15.00 10.85
C GLU A 211 -13.23 14.95 9.42
N LEU A 212 -13.74 14.05 8.59
CA LEU A 212 -13.32 13.87 7.20
C LEU A 212 -13.95 14.93 6.29
N SER A 213 -15.23 15.23 6.51
CA SER A 213 -15.96 16.22 5.73
C SER A 213 -15.38 17.63 5.84
N THR A 214 -14.82 18.01 7.02
CA THR A 214 -14.16 19.30 7.24
C THR A 214 -12.85 19.46 6.49
N ARG A 215 -12.25 18.36 6.04
CA ARG A 215 -11.01 18.38 5.24
C ARG A 215 -11.23 18.79 3.78
N ILE A 216 -12.47 18.80 3.31
CA ILE A 216 -12.83 19.34 2.00
C ILE A 216 -13.09 20.85 2.15
N VAL A 217 -12.12 21.65 1.77
CA VAL A 217 -12.14 23.11 1.94
C VAL A 217 -12.43 23.82 0.63
N ASN A 218 -13.25 24.85 0.67
CA ASN A 218 -13.51 25.72 -0.48
C ASN A 218 -12.36 26.74 -0.62
N VAL A 219 -11.76 26.80 -1.78
CA VAL A 219 -10.80 27.84 -2.16
C VAL A 219 -11.52 28.91 -2.94
N LYS A 220 -11.68 30.09 -2.33
CA LYS A 220 -12.50 31.19 -2.86
C LYS A 220 -12.14 31.52 -4.32
N ASN A 221 -13.14 31.58 -5.18
CA ASN A 221 -13.02 31.90 -6.62
C ASN A 221 -12.18 30.90 -7.44
N TYR A 222 -11.82 29.72 -6.89
CA TYR A 222 -11.04 28.74 -7.61
C TYR A 222 -11.71 27.36 -7.65
N GLY A 223 -11.96 26.75 -6.48
CA GLY A 223 -12.49 25.39 -6.41
C GLY A 223 -12.41 24.79 -5.02
N TYR A 224 -11.91 23.58 -4.94
CA TYR A 224 -11.87 22.84 -3.68
C TYR A 224 -10.51 22.14 -3.49
N VAL A 225 -10.16 21.93 -2.24
CA VAL A 225 -8.94 21.21 -1.83
C VAL A 225 -9.27 20.24 -0.72
N PHE A 226 -8.59 19.10 -0.72
CA PHE A 226 -8.55 18.20 0.44
C PHE A 226 -7.27 18.46 1.23
N ILE A 227 -7.43 18.76 2.53
CA ILE A 227 -6.32 19.03 3.44
C ILE A 227 -6.15 17.88 4.42
N GLU A 228 -4.91 17.42 4.61
CA GLU A 228 -4.56 16.52 5.70
C GLU A 228 -4.47 17.36 7.00
N LYS A 229 -5.10 16.90 8.10
CA LYS A 229 -4.78 17.49 9.41
C LYS A 229 -3.36 17.05 9.79
N GLN A 230 -2.51 18.01 10.08
CA GLN A 230 -1.28 17.78 10.84
C GLN A 230 -1.59 17.21 12.21
#